data_63729e5bbad473d5b3017f4e16da754c
#
_entry.id   63729e5bbad473d5b3017f4e16da754c
#
_cell.length_a   1.000
_cell.length_b   1.000
_cell.length_c   1.000
_cell.angle_alpha   90.00
_cell.angle_beta   90.00
_cell.angle_gamma   90.00
#
_symmetry.space_group_name_H-M   'P 1'
#
loop_
_entity.id
_entity.type
_entity.pdbx_description
1 polymer ?
#
loop_
_entity_poly.entity_id
_entity_poly.type
_entity_poly.pdbx_seq_one_letter_code
_entity_poly.pdbx_strand_id
1 'polypeptide(L)'
;MQTDRPQTQTPTVGVETESRTSDETIRVSELPAPRPVTAPRPARPATRRGWKQTFDSLSNTHFRHFWLGMMVMMGAMQMQMMARGYLVYDLTNQNAAVLGLVNAATALPILVLALFGGAIADRMERKRIVQLGQGGAAILAVFIAISISVGSITWYHLLGASIVHGSLMALLMPARQAMIPQLVGKEKLGNAMALNAAGMSMTTLMAPALAGGLYALIGPDGVYYVIGGMLLGAMLLTGLLPKSTAEPSGKRTTVLGDIRAGLSYIRRTRMVFVLLCLGLATTMLTMPFRFLLPVFVVDIYHKGPEAMGLLVSLMGLGTLVGSLFIAGLGRFHRGLLLIAGSFLTGIALLLVSIFPVYAIALGLMVLLGLGDAGRRALNQALVMEISEDEYRGRVWSVFMMNFGLMPLGVLPAALVAEYFGGQVAIGILAGLMLLVSAVVFITQKQLRQFQ
;
A
#
# COMPACT_ATOMS: atom_id res chain seq x y z
N MET A 1 -47.67 38.57 61.08
CA MET A 1 -46.45 38.30 61.86
C MET A 1 -45.36 38.17 60.84
N GLN A 2 -44.75 39.27 60.49
CA GLN A 2 -43.39 39.76 60.72
C GLN A 2 -42.37 38.67 60.20
N THR A 3 -41.78 38.95 59.00
CA THR A 3 -40.60 39.79 58.66
C THR A 3 -39.31 38.98 58.94
N ASP A 4 -38.48 38.71 57.96
CA ASP A 4 -37.28 39.52 57.71
C ASP A 4 -36.55 39.07 56.43
N ARG A 5 -36.26 40.04 55.58
CA ARG A 5 -35.31 39.92 54.50
C ARG A 5 -34.00 40.61 54.93
N PRO A 6 -32.81 40.04 54.66
CA PRO A 6 -31.61 40.85 54.69
C PRO A 6 -31.24 41.33 53.28
N GLN A 7 -30.81 42.55 53.24
CA GLN A 7 -30.41 43.40 52.12
C GLN A 7 -29.02 42.97 51.59
N THR A 8 -28.89 42.94 50.27
CA THR A 8 -27.65 42.92 49.55
C THR A 8 -26.97 44.29 49.60
N GLN A 9 -25.75 44.32 50.15
CA GLN A 9 -24.82 45.46 50.03
C GLN A 9 -23.83 45.21 48.90
N THR A 10 -23.84 46.10 47.91
CA THR A 10 -22.80 46.28 46.88
C THR A 10 -21.65 47.11 47.43
N PRO A 11 -20.40 46.75 47.34
CA PRO A 11 -19.28 47.65 47.59
C PRO A 11 -18.90 48.41 46.31
N THR A 12 -19.02 49.74 46.38
CA THR A 12 -18.42 50.72 45.48
C THR A 12 -16.90 50.74 45.70
N VAL A 13 -16.11 50.46 44.67
CA VAL A 13 -14.68 50.70 44.69
C VAL A 13 -14.39 52.08 44.15
N GLY A 14 -13.88 52.94 45.03
CA GLY A 14 -13.36 54.24 44.67
C GLY A 14 -12.02 54.13 43.95
N VAL A 15 -11.90 54.91 42.88
CA VAL A 15 -10.64 55.08 42.15
C VAL A 15 -9.89 56.24 42.81
N GLU A 16 -8.83 55.95 43.55
CA GLU A 16 -7.84 56.94 43.94
C GLU A 16 -6.63 56.82 42.98
N THR A 17 -6.45 57.87 42.20
CA THR A 17 -5.27 58.12 41.38
C THR A 17 -4.13 58.66 42.30
N GLU A 18 -3.17 57.81 42.66
CA GLU A 18 -1.89 58.27 43.16
C GLU A 18 -0.81 58.11 42.08
N SER A 19 -0.34 59.26 41.60
CA SER A 19 0.85 59.40 40.79
C SER A 19 2.12 59.15 41.67
N ARG A 20 2.79 58.04 41.48
CA ARG A 20 4.16 57.85 41.94
C ARG A 20 5.09 57.60 40.75
N THR A 21 5.77 58.65 40.36
CA THR A 21 7.04 58.61 39.63
C THR A 21 8.09 57.97 40.52
N SER A 22 8.57 56.82 40.16
CA SER A 22 9.84 56.33 40.64
C SER A 22 10.56 55.57 39.51
N ASP A 23 11.63 56.17 39.07
CA ASP A 23 12.67 55.65 38.19
C ASP A 23 13.18 54.28 38.71
N GLU A 24 12.66 53.19 38.18
CA GLU A 24 13.32 51.88 38.25
C GLU A 24 14.00 51.61 36.89
N THR A 25 15.21 52.14 36.77
CA THR A 25 16.19 51.69 35.78
C THR A 25 16.50 50.22 36.05
N ILE A 26 15.76 49.34 35.37
CA ILE A 26 16.07 47.88 35.30
C ILE A 26 17.48 47.75 34.71
N ARG A 27 18.45 47.39 35.54
CA ARG A 27 19.80 47.05 35.08
C ARG A 27 19.75 45.86 34.10
N VAL A 28 20.01 46.14 32.84
CA VAL A 28 20.07 45.15 31.75
C VAL A 28 21.19 44.10 31.94
N SER A 29 21.88 44.14 33.04
CA SER A 29 23.04 43.26 33.36
C SER A 29 22.70 41.88 33.95
N GLU A 30 21.41 41.56 34.20
CA GLU A 30 21.02 40.27 34.82
C GLU A 30 20.27 39.29 33.91
N LEU A 31 20.18 39.57 32.59
CA LEU A 31 19.70 38.56 31.69
C LEU A 31 20.81 37.53 31.43
N PRO A 32 20.60 36.24 31.71
CA PRO A 32 21.62 35.23 31.41
C PRO A 32 21.87 35.25 29.89
N ALA A 33 23.15 35.31 29.52
CA ALA A 33 23.56 35.32 28.12
C ALA A 33 22.86 34.20 27.36
N PRO A 34 22.33 34.47 26.14
CA PRO A 34 21.67 33.46 25.31
C PRO A 34 22.65 32.29 25.15
N ARG A 35 22.23 31.11 25.57
CA ARG A 35 23.03 29.89 25.36
C ARG A 35 23.40 29.80 23.89
N PRO A 36 24.69 29.62 23.54
CA PRO A 36 25.10 29.49 22.16
C PRO A 36 24.28 28.39 21.54
N VAL A 37 23.54 28.71 20.48
CA VAL A 37 22.88 27.74 19.64
C VAL A 37 23.97 26.88 19.06
N THR A 38 24.19 25.70 19.64
CA THR A 38 25.17 24.75 19.14
C THR A 38 24.70 24.40 17.73
N ALA A 39 25.48 24.82 16.71
CA ALA A 39 25.24 24.45 15.32
C ALA A 39 24.98 22.94 15.25
N PRO A 40 24.02 22.48 14.48
CA PRO A 40 23.74 21.06 14.34
C PRO A 40 25.06 20.37 13.96
N ARG A 41 25.50 19.42 14.81
CA ARG A 41 26.70 18.63 14.52
C ARG A 41 26.59 18.12 13.08
N PRO A 42 27.62 18.32 12.25
CA PRO A 42 27.59 17.77 10.89
C PRO A 42 27.30 16.27 10.99
N ALA A 43 26.32 15.82 10.22
CA ALA A 43 25.96 14.41 10.16
C ALA A 43 27.26 13.62 9.91
N ARG A 44 27.59 12.71 10.81
CA ARG A 44 28.75 11.83 10.63
C ARG A 44 28.64 11.20 9.25
N PRO A 45 29.70 11.23 8.42
CA PRO A 45 29.67 10.57 7.13
C PRO A 45 29.22 9.12 7.34
N ALA A 46 28.26 8.67 6.54
CA ALA A 46 27.77 7.31 6.59
C ALA A 46 28.96 6.37 6.36
N THR A 47 29.49 5.83 7.45
CA THR A 47 30.50 4.77 7.37
C THR A 47 29.94 3.68 6.46
N ARG A 48 30.71 3.19 5.49
CA ARG A 48 30.35 2.08 4.60
C ARG A 48 29.78 0.96 5.48
N ARG A 49 28.46 0.84 5.53
CA ARG A 49 27.76 -0.19 6.29
C ARG A 49 28.13 -1.53 5.65
N GLY A 50 28.91 -2.35 6.36
CA GLY A 50 29.23 -3.70 5.90
C GLY A 50 27.95 -4.54 5.81
N TRP A 51 27.93 -5.54 4.93
CA TRP A 51 26.82 -6.47 4.72
C TRP A 51 26.22 -7.04 6.02
N LYS A 52 27.02 -7.20 7.06
CA LYS A 52 26.56 -7.65 8.41
C LYS A 52 25.57 -6.67 9.05
N GLN A 53 25.69 -5.37 8.80
CA GLN A 53 24.79 -4.36 9.35
C GLN A 53 23.42 -4.33 8.64
N THR A 54 23.35 -4.88 7.43
CA THR A 54 22.08 -4.99 6.67
C THR A 54 21.08 -5.93 7.38
N PHE A 55 21.58 -6.94 8.10
CA PHE A 55 20.75 -7.92 8.81
C PHE A 55 20.70 -7.68 10.33
N ASP A 56 21.19 -6.54 10.82
CA ASP A 56 21.29 -6.23 12.26
C ASP A 56 19.91 -6.23 12.96
N SER A 57 18.84 -5.86 12.26
CA SER A 57 17.48 -5.92 12.82
C SER A 57 17.01 -7.36 13.08
N LEU A 58 17.51 -8.36 12.34
CA LEU A 58 17.17 -9.79 12.55
C LEU A 58 17.86 -10.40 13.79
N SER A 59 18.83 -9.71 14.39
CA SER A 59 19.42 -10.11 15.69
C SER A 59 18.38 -10.05 16.82
N ASN A 60 17.36 -9.17 16.68
CA ASN A 60 16.22 -9.15 17.57
C ASN A 60 15.28 -10.32 17.26
N THR A 61 15.17 -11.26 18.20
CA THR A 61 14.35 -12.48 18.02
C THR A 61 12.89 -12.17 17.76
N HIS A 62 12.32 -11.14 18.41
CA HIS A 62 10.92 -10.76 18.17
C HIS A 62 10.71 -10.17 16.77
N PHE A 63 11.64 -9.31 16.31
CA PHE A 63 11.58 -8.79 14.95
C PHE A 63 11.79 -9.90 13.92
N ARG A 64 12.66 -10.86 14.16
CA ARG A 64 12.88 -12.01 13.28
C ARG A 64 11.60 -12.85 13.11
N HIS A 65 10.90 -13.21 14.21
CA HIS A 65 9.62 -13.93 14.12
C HIS A 65 8.55 -13.13 13.39
N PHE A 66 8.46 -11.82 13.67
CA PHE A 66 7.55 -10.92 12.96
C PHE A 66 7.86 -10.87 11.47
N TRP A 67 9.13 -10.68 11.10
CA TRP A 67 9.56 -10.57 9.71
C TRP A 67 9.33 -11.87 8.94
N LEU A 68 9.70 -13.02 9.50
CA LEU A 68 9.43 -14.33 8.89
C LEU A 68 7.92 -14.57 8.72
N GLY A 69 7.12 -14.34 9.77
CA GLY A 69 5.66 -14.48 9.69
C GLY A 69 5.06 -13.56 8.62
N MET A 70 5.61 -12.35 8.47
CA MET A 70 5.20 -11.43 7.44
C MET A 70 5.57 -11.90 6.02
N MET A 71 6.77 -12.45 5.83
CA MET A 71 7.20 -13.01 4.52
C MET A 71 6.32 -14.19 4.12
N VAL A 72 6.06 -15.11 5.04
CA VAL A 72 5.18 -16.27 4.80
C VAL A 72 3.75 -15.79 4.46
N MET A 73 3.20 -14.84 5.21
CA MET A 73 1.88 -14.27 4.93
C MET A 73 1.83 -13.57 3.56
N MET A 74 2.83 -12.75 3.23
CA MET A 74 2.90 -12.06 1.94
C MET A 74 3.03 -13.05 0.77
N GLY A 75 3.84 -14.11 0.96
CA GLY A 75 3.92 -15.21 0.00
C GLY A 75 2.56 -15.87 -0.22
N ALA A 76 1.88 -16.24 0.85
CA ALA A 76 0.54 -16.83 0.80
C ALA A 76 -0.47 -15.92 0.06
N MET A 77 -0.44 -14.60 0.32
CA MET A 77 -1.31 -13.64 -0.37
C MET A 77 -1.03 -13.55 -1.86
N GLN A 78 0.24 -13.56 -2.27
CA GLN A 78 0.62 -13.54 -3.70
C GLN A 78 0.23 -14.84 -4.40
N MET A 79 0.43 -15.99 -3.73
CA MET A 79 -0.04 -17.28 -4.22
C MET A 79 -1.56 -17.32 -4.37
N GLN A 80 -2.30 -16.86 -3.35
CA GLN A 80 -3.76 -16.80 -3.38
C GLN A 80 -4.30 -15.89 -4.49
N MET A 81 -3.67 -14.74 -4.71
CA MET A 81 -4.07 -13.80 -5.77
C MET A 81 -3.95 -14.46 -7.15
N MET A 82 -2.84 -15.18 -7.39
CA MET A 82 -2.59 -15.92 -8.63
C MET A 82 -3.57 -17.08 -8.79
N ALA A 83 -3.66 -17.97 -7.78
CA ALA A 83 -4.50 -19.17 -7.84
C ALA A 83 -5.99 -18.83 -7.97
N ARG A 84 -6.47 -17.82 -7.24
CA ARG A 84 -7.86 -17.36 -7.32
C ARG A 84 -8.20 -16.82 -8.71
N GLY A 85 -7.33 -16.00 -9.30
CA GLY A 85 -7.57 -15.43 -10.62
C GLY A 85 -7.72 -16.51 -11.67
N TYR A 86 -6.83 -17.51 -11.68
CA TYR A 86 -6.87 -18.62 -12.60
C TYR A 86 -8.11 -19.51 -12.36
N LEU A 87 -8.38 -19.88 -11.10
CA LEU A 87 -9.52 -20.72 -10.73
C LEU A 87 -10.88 -20.09 -11.07
N VAL A 88 -11.06 -18.79 -10.82
CA VAL A 88 -12.30 -18.08 -11.19
C VAL A 88 -12.52 -18.16 -12.71
N TYR A 89 -11.48 -17.92 -13.48
CA TYR A 89 -11.55 -17.91 -14.93
C TYR A 89 -11.89 -19.30 -15.49
N ASP A 90 -11.30 -20.34 -14.93
CA ASP A 90 -11.58 -21.73 -15.26
C ASP A 90 -13.02 -22.15 -14.90
N LEU A 91 -13.48 -21.87 -13.66
CA LEU A 91 -14.82 -22.22 -13.18
C LEU A 91 -15.96 -21.49 -13.90
N THR A 92 -15.68 -20.38 -14.58
CA THR A 92 -16.71 -19.56 -15.25
C THR A 92 -16.70 -19.73 -16.77
N ASN A 93 -16.10 -20.80 -17.27
CA ASN A 93 -15.94 -21.04 -18.71
C ASN A 93 -15.32 -19.81 -19.40
N GLN A 94 -14.22 -19.29 -18.84
CA GLN A 94 -13.44 -18.19 -19.41
C GLN A 94 -14.17 -16.83 -19.43
N ASN A 95 -15.03 -16.55 -18.44
CA ASN A 95 -15.77 -15.29 -18.34
C ASN A 95 -14.93 -14.19 -17.67
N ALA A 96 -14.47 -13.22 -18.47
CA ALA A 96 -13.64 -12.11 -18.00
C ALA A 96 -14.42 -11.13 -17.10
N ALA A 97 -15.73 -10.94 -17.33
CA ALA A 97 -16.56 -10.05 -16.53
C ALA A 97 -16.70 -10.57 -15.09
N VAL A 98 -16.94 -11.88 -14.91
CA VAL A 98 -17.00 -12.53 -13.59
C VAL A 98 -15.63 -12.46 -12.89
N LEU A 99 -14.53 -12.70 -13.62
CA LEU A 99 -13.20 -12.53 -13.11
C LEU A 99 -12.97 -11.11 -12.57
N GLY A 100 -13.37 -10.10 -13.33
CA GLY A 100 -13.33 -8.69 -12.91
C GLY A 100 -14.17 -8.42 -11.66
N LEU A 101 -15.39 -8.97 -11.58
CA LEU A 101 -16.30 -8.83 -10.45
C LEU A 101 -15.71 -9.43 -9.17
N VAL A 102 -15.19 -10.65 -9.22
CA VAL A 102 -14.56 -11.33 -8.05
C VAL A 102 -13.35 -10.57 -7.55
N ASN A 103 -12.54 -10.02 -8.45
CA ASN A 103 -11.39 -9.20 -8.07
C ASN A 103 -11.82 -7.85 -7.47
N ALA A 104 -12.83 -7.19 -8.05
CA ALA A 104 -13.40 -5.95 -7.53
C ALA A 104 -14.04 -6.12 -6.15
N ALA A 105 -14.67 -7.27 -5.90
CA ALA A 105 -15.30 -7.59 -4.62
C ALA A 105 -14.33 -7.59 -3.43
N THR A 106 -13.03 -7.80 -3.66
CA THR A 106 -12.02 -7.67 -2.59
C THR A 106 -11.79 -6.21 -2.19
N ALA A 107 -11.86 -5.28 -3.13
CA ALA A 107 -11.52 -3.88 -2.88
C ALA A 107 -12.66 -3.11 -2.19
N LEU A 108 -13.91 -3.50 -2.42
CA LEU A 108 -15.09 -2.82 -1.86
C LEU A 108 -15.08 -2.81 -0.31
N PRO A 109 -14.90 -3.94 0.39
CA PRO A 109 -14.77 -3.93 1.85
C PRO A 109 -13.55 -3.14 2.33
N ILE A 110 -12.44 -3.18 1.61
CA ILE A 110 -11.25 -2.39 1.96
C ILE A 110 -11.61 -0.90 1.96
N LEU A 111 -12.32 -0.40 0.94
CA LEU A 111 -12.73 1.00 0.84
C LEU A 111 -13.65 1.41 2.00
N VAL A 112 -14.66 0.59 2.30
CA VAL A 112 -15.65 0.88 3.36
C VAL A 112 -15.05 0.74 4.75
N LEU A 113 -14.35 -0.36 5.01
CA LEU A 113 -13.84 -0.69 6.35
C LEU A 113 -12.53 0.02 6.69
N ALA A 114 -11.76 0.49 5.72
CA ALA A 114 -10.54 1.26 5.99
C ALA A 114 -10.82 2.53 6.81
N LEU A 115 -12.00 3.13 6.64
CA LEU A 115 -12.44 4.28 7.44
C LEU A 115 -12.64 3.94 8.92
N PHE A 116 -13.05 2.70 9.22
CA PHE A 116 -13.30 2.21 10.57
C PHE A 116 -12.11 1.42 11.14
N GLY A 117 -11.24 0.90 10.26
CA GLY A 117 -10.12 0.04 10.63
C GLY A 117 -9.14 0.71 11.59
N GLY A 118 -8.86 2.01 11.41
CA GLY A 118 -8.03 2.79 12.32
C GLY A 118 -8.64 2.84 13.74
N ALA A 119 -9.92 3.15 13.84
CA ALA A 119 -10.61 3.23 15.14
C ALA A 119 -10.69 1.87 15.87
N ILE A 120 -10.78 0.77 15.13
CA ILE A 120 -10.75 -0.59 15.68
C ILE A 120 -9.32 -0.95 16.11
N ALA A 121 -8.33 -0.64 15.28
CA ALA A 121 -6.91 -0.90 15.57
C ALA A 121 -6.41 -0.15 16.82
N ASP A 122 -6.99 1.02 17.12
CA ASP A 122 -6.66 1.80 18.33
C ASP A 122 -7.29 1.24 19.61
N ARG A 123 -8.35 0.41 19.50
CA ARG A 123 -9.07 -0.17 20.66
C ARG A 123 -8.68 -1.60 20.98
N MET A 124 -8.12 -2.30 20.02
CA MET A 124 -7.73 -3.72 20.17
C MET A 124 -6.22 -3.87 20.20
N GLU A 125 -5.73 -4.92 20.86
CA GLU A 125 -4.33 -5.30 20.81
C GLU A 125 -3.92 -5.62 19.35
N ARG A 126 -2.96 -4.89 18.80
CA ARG A 126 -2.52 -5.02 17.40
C ARG A 126 -2.12 -6.44 17.02
N LYS A 127 -1.43 -7.15 17.92
CA LYS A 127 -1.07 -8.55 17.76
C LYS A 127 -2.31 -9.42 17.52
N ARG A 128 -3.38 -9.24 18.31
CA ARG A 128 -4.63 -10.00 18.17
C ARG A 128 -5.32 -9.72 16.84
N ILE A 129 -5.35 -8.46 16.40
CA ILE A 129 -5.92 -8.11 15.08
C ILE A 129 -5.18 -8.85 13.97
N VAL A 130 -3.83 -8.86 14.02
CA VAL A 130 -3.02 -9.55 13.01
C VAL A 130 -3.27 -11.06 13.06
N GLN A 131 -3.31 -11.68 14.25
CA GLN A 131 -3.60 -13.12 14.40
C GLN A 131 -5.00 -13.50 13.91
N LEU A 132 -6.02 -12.71 14.26
CA LEU A 132 -7.40 -12.94 13.80
C LEU A 132 -7.52 -12.81 12.28
N GLY A 133 -6.83 -11.81 11.70
CA GLY A 133 -6.78 -11.65 10.25
C GLY A 133 -6.10 -12.83 9.54
N GLN A 134 -4.97 -13.30 10.06
CA GLN A 134 -4.24 -14.45 9.52
C GLN A 134 -5.03 -15.75 9.70
N GLY A 135 -5.61 -15.98 10.88
CA GLY A 135 -6.44 -17.14 11.17
C GLY A 135 -7.72 -17.19 10.33
N GLY A 136 -8.41 -16.04 10.19
CA GLY A 136 -9.58 -15.94 9.32
C GLY A 136 -9.25 -16.21 7.85
N ALA A 137 -8.11 -15.68 7.37
CA ALA A 137 -7.64 -15.93 6.01
C ALA A 137 -7.24 -17.43 5.82
N ALA A 138 -6.64 -18.06 6.84
CA ALA A 138 -6.32 -19.48 6.81
C ALA A 138 -7.58 -20.35 6.74
N ILE A 139 -8.58 -20.08 7.59
CA ILE A 139 -9.87 -20.79 7.56
C ILE A 139 -10.53 -20.65 6.18
N LEU A 140 -10.49 -19.44 5.61
CA LEU A 140 -11.05 -19.19 4.29
C LEU A 140 -10.31 -19.98 3.20
N ALA A 141 -8.98 -20.04 3.24
CA ALA A 141 -8.18 -20.82 2.30
C ALA A 141 -8.47 -22.32 2.41
N VAL A 142 -8.56 -22.85 3.62
CA VAL A 142 -8.91 -24.27 3.87
C VAL A 142 -10.35 -24.57 3.43
N PHE A 143 -11.29 -23.66 3.68
CA PHE A 143 -12.67 -23.79 3.19
C PHE A 143 -12.72 -23.91 1.66
N ILE A 144 -11.98 -23.06 0.94
CA ILE A 144 -11.88 -23.14 -0.53
C ILE A 144 -11.25 -24.47 -0.94
N ALA A 145 -10.14 -24.88 -0.30
CA ALA A 145 -9.46 -26.14 -0.59
C ALA A 145 -10.39 -27.35 -0.46
N ILE A 146 -11.12 -27.45 0.66
CA ILE A 146 -12.11 -28.52 0.89
C ILE A 146 -13.22 -28.47 -0.17
N SER A 147 -13.75 -27.28 -0.46
CA SER A 147 -14.81 -27.11 -1.46
C SER A 147 -14.37 -27.57 -2.86
N ILE A 148 -13.10 -27.37 -3.22
CA ILE A 148 -12.52 -27.89 -4.47
C ILE A 148 -12.38 -29.42 -4.41
N SER A 149 -11.78 -29.96 -3.35
CA SER A 149 -11.54 -31.41 -3.20
C SER A 149 -12.85 -32.23 -3.21
N VAL A 150 -13.96 -31.66 -2.69
CA VAL A 150 -15.29 -32.28 -2.70
C VAL A 150 -16.04 -32.05 -4.04
N GLY A 151 -15.50 -31.21 -4.93
CA GLY A 151 -16.14 -30.89 -6.21
C GLY A 151 -17.33 -29.93 -6.11
N SER A 152 -17.54 -29.27 -4.97
CA SER A 152 -18.66 -28.34 -4.74
C SER A 152 -18.34 -26.87 -5.01
N ILE A 153 -17.10 -26.57 -5.41
CA ILE A 153 -16.63 -25.21 -5.61
C ILE A 153 -17.38 -24.53 -6.77
N THR A 154 -17.80 -23.29 -6.55
CA THR A 154 -18.38 -22.42 -7.57
C THR A 154 -17.77 -21.03 -7.47
N TRP A 155 -17.90 -20.21 -8.49
CA TRP A 155 -17.39 -18.85 -8.47
C TRP A 155 -18.06 -17.97 -7.39
N TYR A 156 -19.28 -18.30 -6.93
CA TYR A 156 -19.95 -17.62 -5.82
C TYR A 156 -19.20 -17.80 -4.50
N HIS A 157 -18.63 -18.98 -4.25
CA HIS A 157 -17.77 -19.22 -3.08
C HIS A 157 -16.54 -18.32 -3.13
N LEU A 158 -15.93 -18.15 -4.31
CA LEU A 158 -14.76 -17.27 -4.50
C LEU A 158 -15.13 -15.79 -4.39
N LEU A 159 -16.34 -15.40 -4.83
CA LEU A 159 -16.88 -14.05 -4.64
C LEU A 159 -17.06 -13.74 -3.15
N GLY A 160 -17.76 -14.60 -2.41
CA GLY A 160 -17.93 -14.46 -0.95
C GLY A 160 -16.59 -14.44 -0.21
N ALA A 161 -15.69 -15.34 -0.58
CA ALA A 161 -14.33 -15.39 -0.05
C ALA A 161 -13.54 -14.07 -0.31
N SER A 162 -13.73 -13.45 -1.47
CA SER A 162 -13.10 -12.17 -1.81
C SER A 162 -13.58 -11.03 -0.92
N ILE A 163 -14.88 -10.97 -0.62
CA ILE A 163 -15.48 -9.98 0.28
C ILE A 163 -14.92 -10.16 1.70
N VAL A 164 -14.92 -11.40 2.22
CA VAL A 164 -14.38 -11.71 3.56
C VAL A 164 -12.88 -11.39 3.62
N HIS A 165 -12.11 -11.80 2.62
CA HIS A 165 -10.67 -11.51 2.54
C HIS A 165 -10.39 -10.00 2.53
N GLY A 166 -11.13 -9.23 1.74
CA GLY A 166 -11.02 -7.76 1.73
C GLY A 166 -11.30 -7.14 3.09
N SER A 167 -12.31 -7.65 3.81
CA SER A 167 -12.66 -7.19 5.17
C SER A 167 -11.54 -7.47 6.17
N LEU A 168 -10.95 -8.67 6.11
CA LEU A 168 -9.80 -9.02 6.95
C LEU A 168 -8.59 -8.13 6.66
N MET A 169 -8.31 -7.86 5.39
CA MET A 169 -7.18 -7.02 4.97
C MET A 169 -7.32 -5.57 5.40
N ALA A 170 -8.54 -5.01 5.40
CA ALA A 170 -8.80 -3.64 5.85
C ALA A 170 -8.37 -3.41 7.31
N LEU A 171 -8.51 -4.42 8.16
CA LEU A 171 -8.11 -4.37 9.57
C LEU A 171 -6.65 -4.76 9.80
N LEU A 172 -6.18 -5.78 9.10
CA LEU A 172 -4.87 -6.38 9.29
C LEU A 172 -3.74 -5.44 8.84
N MET A 173 -3.89 -4.75 7.70
CA MET A 173 -2.82 -3.94 7.12
C MET A 173 -2.36 -2.80 8.03
N PRO A 174 -3.24 -1.93 8.58
CA PRO A 174 -2.82 -0.84 9.46
C PRO A 174 -2.22 -1.37 10.78
N ALA A 175 -2.82 -2.42 11.38
CA ALA A 175 -2.32 -3.02 12.62
C ALA A 175 -0.88 -3.54 12.45
N ARG A 176 -0.59 -4.22 11.35
CA ARG A 176 0.72 -4.74 11.01
C ARG A 176 1.77 -3.63 10.83
N GLN A 177 1.44 -2.59 10.08
CA GLN A 177 2.34 -1.46 9.85
C GLN A 177 2.76 -0.78 11.17
N ALA A 178 1.81 -0.65 12.08
CA ALA A 178 2.03 -0.02 13.38
C ALA A 178 2.87 -0.88 14.34
N MET A 179 3.05 -2.18 14.11
CA MET A 179 3.89 -3.06 14.95
C MET A 179 5.39 -2.91 14.66
N ILE A 180 5.80 -2.54 13.43
CA ILE A 180 7.22 -2.49 13.04
C ILE A 180 8.04 -1.58 13.97
N PRO A 181 7.66 -0.29 14.20
CA PRO A 181 8.42 0.60 15.07
C PRO A 181 8.52 0.12 16.53
N GLN A 182 7.50 -0.60 17.01
CA GLN A 182 7.45 -1.11 18.38
C GLN A 182 8.44 -2.25 18.63
N LEU A 183 8.74 -3.04 17.59
CA LEU A 183 9.62 -4.21 17.71
C LEU A 183 11.11 -3.89 17.60
N VAL A 184 11.48 -2.83 16.84
CA VAL A 184 12.91 -2.56 16.55
C VAL A 184 13.47 -1.29 17.18
N GLY A 185 12.62 -0.41 17.71
CA GLY A 185 13.04 0.91 18.19
C GLY A 185 13.45 1.87 17.06
N LYS A 186 13.63 3.14 17.41
CA LYS A 186 13.87 4.22 16.42
C LYS A 186 15.21 4.07 15.68
N GLU A 187 16.25 3.56 16.34
CA GLU A 187 17.60 3.45 15.77
C GLU A 187 17.71 2.42 14.64
N LYS A 188 16.98 1.29 14.75
CA LYS A 188 17.00 0.19 13.78
C LYS A 188 15.83 0.25 12.79
N LEU A 189 14.93 1.23 12.90
CA LEU A 189 13.73 1.33 12.08
C LEU A 189 14.04 1.40 10.58
N GLY A 190 15.04 2.19 10.19
CA GLY A 190 15.47 2.29 8.79
C GLY A 190 15.93 0.95 8.21
N ASN A 191 16.69 0.18 8.99
CA ASN A 191 17.16 -1.14 8.59
C ASN A 191 15.99 -2.14 8.49
N ALA A 192 15.09 -2.14 9.49
CA ALA A 192 13.90 -2.99 9.47
C ALA A 192 12.97 -2.70 8.28
N MET A 193 12.78 -1.43 7.92
CA MET A 193 11.98 -1.04 6.75
C MET A 193 12.64 -1.47 5.44
N ALA A 194 13.96 -1.32 5.32
CA ALA A 194 14.71 -1.79 4.14
C ALA A 194 14.61 -3.32 3.98
N LEU A 195 14.79 -4.06 5.08
CA LEU A 195 14.67 -5.51 5.10
C LEU A 195 13.24 -5.99 4.75
N ASN A 196 12.23 -5.26 5.26
CA ASN A 196 10.84 -5.50 4.92
C ASN A 196 10.57 -5.29 3.41
N ALA A 197 11.08 -4.21 2.83
CA ALA A 197 10.94 -3.93 1.41
C ALA A 197 11.63 -4.99 0.53
N ALA A 198 12.85 -5.41 0.91
CA ALA A 198 13.57 -6.47 0.22
C ALA A 198 12.80 -7.80 0.27
N GLY A 199 12.28 -8.17 1.43
CA GLY A 199 11.48 -9.38 1.59
C GLY A 199 10.17 -9.34 0.77
N MET A 200 9.48 -8.21 0.74
CA MET A 200 8.28 -8.03 -0.10
C MET A 200 8.62 -8.18 -1.59
N SER A 201 9.74 -7.63 -2.05
CA SER A 201 10.19 -7.80 -3.43
C SER A 201 10.48 -9.26 -3.76
N MET A 202 11.14 -9.97 -2.85
CA MET A 202 11.44 -11.39 -3.02
C MET A 202 10.18 -12.26 -3.06
N THR A 203 9.21 -12.01 -2.19
CA THR A 203 7.92 -12.74 -2.22
C THR A 203 7.12 -12.44 -3.47
N THR A 204 7.13 -11.20 -3.97
CA THR A 204 6.46 -10.82 -5.23
C THR A 204 7.11 -11.51 -6.44
N LEU A 205 8.42 -11.73 -6.39
CA LEU A 205 9.16 -12.44 -7.44
C LEU A 205 8.91 -13.95 -7.38
N MET A 206 8.99 -14.57 -6.21
CA MET A 206 9.02 -16.04 -6.10
C MET A 206 7.63 -16.67 -5.94
N ALA A 207 6.75 -16.04 -5.14
CA ALA A 207 5.50 -16.68 -4.75
C ALA A 207 4.53 -16.97 -5.92
N PRO A 208 4.39 -16.11 -6.95
CA PRO A 208 3.53 -16.44 -8.09
C PRO A 208 4.04 -17.62 -8.93
N ALA A 209 5.37 -17.72 -9.15
CA ALA A 209 5.94 -18.85 -9.87
C ALA A 209 5.74 -20.16 -9.10
N LEU A 210 5.96 -20.13 -7.77
CA LEU A 210 5.68 -21.26 -6.91
C LEU A 210 4.20 -21.64 -6.95
N ALA A 211 3.29 -20.66 -6.90
CA ALA A 211 1.86 -20.92 -6.99
C ALA A 211 1.46 -21.57 -8.31
N GLY A 212 1.97 -21.06 -9.44
CA GLY A 212 1.69 -21.60 -10.77
C GLY A 212 2.24 -23.01 -10.93
N GLY A 213 3.49 -23.26 -10.52
CA GLY A 213 4.08 -24.57 -10.54
C GLY A 213 3.36 -25.59 -9.65
N LEU A 214 3.02 -25.21 -8.41
CA LEU A 214 2.24 -26.07 -7.52
C LEU A 214 0.83 -26.32 -8.06
N TYR A 215 0.18 -25.31 -8.65
CA TYR A 215 -1.14 -25.46 -9.24
C TYR A 215 -1.14 -26.52 -10.36
N ALA A 216 -0.09 -26.54 -11.19
CA ALA A 216 0.07 -27.53 -12.24
C ALA A 216 0.40 -28.93 -11.68
N LEU A 217 1.13 -29.03 -10.55
CA LEU A 217 1.60 -30.30 -9.98
C LEU A 217 0.59 -30.98 -9.06
N ILE A 218 -0.06 -30.22 -8.16
CA ILE A 218 -0.94 -30.74 -7.09
C ILE A 218 -2.38 -30.22 -7.15
N GLY A 219 -2.73 -29.53 -8.23
CA GLY A 219 -4.07 -28.99 -8.43
C GLY A 219 -4.38 -27.73 -7.61
N PRO A 220 -5.55 -27.11 -7.88
CA PRO A 220 -5.99 -25.91 -7.17
C PRO A 220 -6.23 -26.13 -5.68
N ASP A 221 -6.80 -27.26 -5.29
CA ASP A 221 -7.05 -27.63 -3.89
C ASP A 221 -5.73 -27.76 -3.10
N GLY A 222 -4.72 -28.43 -3.68
CA GLY A 222 -3.39 -28.57 -3.09
C GLY A 222 -2.75 -27.20 -2.82
N VAL A 223 -2.85 -26.28 -3.76
CA VAL A 223 -2.33 -24.90 -3.58
C VAL A 223 -3.05 -24.18 -2.44
N TYR A 224 -4.37 -24.30 -2.33
CA TYR A 224 -5.12 -23.66 -1.26
C TYR A 224 -4.85 -24.29 0.12
N TYR A 225 -4.56 -25.61 0.20
CA TYR A 225 -4.06 -26.24 1.44
C TYR A 225 -2.69 -25.67 1.84
N VAL A 226 -1.77 -25.50 0.89
CA VAL A 226 -0.46 -24.88 1.14
C VAL A 226 -0.63 -23.45 1.63
N ILE A 227 -1.49 -22.65 0.99
CA ILE A 227 -1.80 -21.27 1.41
C ILE A 227 -2.35 -21.25 2.84
N GLY A 228 -3.30 -22.14 3.17
CA GLY A 228 -3.86 -22.29 4.51
C GLY A 228 -2.79 -22.60 5.55
N GLY A 229 -1.91 -23.56 5.25
CA GLY A 229 -0.78 -23.94 6.11
C GLY A 229 0.22 -22.79 6.32
N MET A 230 0.54 -22.05 5.27
CA MET A 230 1.40 -20.85 5.35
C MET A 230 0.78 -19.76 6.25
N LEU A 231 -0.52 -19.51 6.13
CA LEU A 231 -1.22 -18.51 6.95
C LEU A 231 -1.33 -18.94 8.42
N LEU A 232 -1.54 -20.23 8.70
CA LEU A 232 -1.47 -20.78 10.05
C LEU A 232 -0.06 -20.66 10.62
N GLY A 233 0.98 -21.00 9.86
CA GLY A 233 2.37 -20.81 10.25
C GLY A 233 2.70 -19.35 10.58
N ALA A 234 2.21 -18.41 9.75
CA ALA A 234 2.36 -16.98 10.00
C ALA A 234 1.64 -16.54 11.29
N MET A 235 0.43 -17.09 11.56
CA MET A 235 -0.34 -16.83 12.78
C MET A 235 0.41 -17.34 14.03
N LEU A 236 1.00 -18.53 13.96
CA LEU A 236 1.80 -19.10 15.04
C LEU A 236 3.05 -18.24 15.31
N LEU A 237 3.79 -17.84 14.28
CA LEU A 237 4.95 -16.93 14.41
C LEU A 237 4.54 -15.58 15.03
N THR A 238 3.40 -15.03 14.64
CA THR A 238 2.84 -13.82 15.25
C THR A 238 2.49 -14.07 16.73
N GLY A 239 2.07 -15.29 17.07
CA GLY A 239 1.79 -15.73 18.45
C GLY A 239 2.97 -15.64 19.40
N LEU A 240 4.19 -15.82 18.89
CA LEU A 240 5.44 -15.74 19.66
C LEU A 240 5.87 -14.30 20.00
N LEU A 241 5.16 -13.29 19.47
CA LEU A 241 5.49 -11.88 19.74
C LEU A 241 4.99 -11.45 21.12
N PRO A 242 5.65 -10.46 21.77
CA PRO A 242 5.15 -9.86 22.99
C PRO A 242 3.81 -9.15 22.74
N LYS A 243 3.07 -8.93 23.82
CA LYS A 243 1.82 -8.14 23.76
C LYS A 243 2.15 -6.72 23.26
N SER A 244 1.42 -6.27 22.26
CA SER A 244 1.58 -4.93 21.69
C SER A 244 0.48 -4.04 22.28
N THR A 245 0.85 -3.16 23.21
CA THR A 245 -0.08 -2.16 23.74
C THR A 245 -0.31 -1.07 22.70
N ALA A 246 -1.58 -0.79 22.39
CA ALA A 246 -1.93 0.41 21.66
C ALA A 246 -1.67 1.61 22.59
N GLU A 247 -0.67 2.44 22.28
CA GLU A 247 -0.59 3.76 22.90
C GLU A 247 -1.77 4.59 22.39
N PRO A 248 -2.62 5.14 23.26
CA PRO A 248 -3.71 6.00 22.82
C PRO A 248 -3.12 7.21 22.09
N SER A 249 -3.39 7.34 20.80
CA SER A 249 -3.02 8.55 20.05
C SER A 249 -3.78 9.73 20.62
N GLY A 250 -3.08 10.67 21.24
CA GLY A 250 -3.60 11.71 22.12
C GLY A 250 -4.41 12.84 21.46
N LYS A 251 -4.78 12.77 20.19
CA LYS A 251 -5.66 13.77 19.55
C LYS A 251 -6.81 13.07 18.83
N ARG A 252 -7.97 13.08 19.47
CA ARG A 252 -9.26 12.70 18.85
C ARG A 252 -9.70 13.82 17.89
N THR A 253 -9.18 13.83 16.69
CA THR A 253 -9.79 14.57 15.59
C THR A 253 -10.87 13.67 14.96
N THR A 254 -11.97 14.27 14.53
CA THR A 254 -13.02 13.51 13.83
C THR A 254 -12.48 13.08 12.47
N VAL A 255 -12.57 11.79 12.14
CA VAL A 255 -12.09 11.21 10.87
C VAL A 255 -12.57 12.03 9.65
N LEU A 256 -13.84 12.49 9.67
CA LEU A 256 -14.37 13.35 8.63
C LEU A 256 -13.70 14.74 8.58
N GLY A 257 -13.34 15.30 9.73
CA GLY A 257 -12.61 16.58 9.80
C GLY A 257 -11.21 16.47 9.18
N ASP A 258 -10.51 15.38 9.46
CA ASP A 258 -9.18 15.12 8.90
C ASP A 258 -9.22 14.87 7.38
N ILE A 259 -10.22 14.14 6.89
CA ILE A 259 -10.44 13.93 5.45
C ILE A 259 -10.75 15.27 4.76
N ARG A 260 -11.64 16.09 5.33
CA ARG A 260 -12.00 17.40 4.76
C ARG A 260 -10.80 18.36 4.74
N ALA A 261 -10.03 18.40 5.81
CA ALA A 261 -8.82 19.23 5.89
C ALA A 261 -7.75 18.75 4.90
N GLY A 262 -7.53 17.44 4.78
CA GLY A 262 -6.64 16.84 3.79
C GLY A 262 -7.07 17.16 2.36
N LEU A 263 -8.35 17.03 2.04
CA LEU A 263 -8.88 17.31 0.70
C LEU A 263 -8.80 18.82 0.37
N SER A 264 -9.03 19.69 1.35
CA SER A 264 -8.84 21.14 1.19
C SER A 264 -7.38 21.50 0.91
N TYR A 265 -6.43 20.91 1.65
CA TYR A 265 -5.00 21.09 1.42
C TYR A 265 -4.58 20.60 0.02
N ILE A 266 -5.02 19.41 -0.38
CA ILE A 266 -4.73 18.83 -1.70
C ILE A 266 -5.22 19.76 -2.81
N ARG A 267 -6.42 20.31 -2.70
CA ARG A 267 -6.97 21.25 -3.70
C ARG A 267 -6.18 22.56 -3.79
N ARG A 268 -5.61 23.03 -2.67
CA ARG A 268 -4.79 24.26 -2.62
C ARG A 268 -3.39 24.03 -3.15
N THR A 269 -2.81 22.84 -2.95
CA THR A 269 -1.45 22.50 -3.37
C THR A 269 -1.47 21.78 -4.72
N ARG A 270 -1.46 22.57 -5.80
CA ARG A 270 -1.60 22.09 -7.20
C ARG A 270 -0.71 20.88 -7.52
N MET A 271 0.56 20.89 -7.07
CA MET A 271 1.49 19.80 -7.38
C MET A 271 1.10 18.47 -6.69
N VAL A 272 0.65 18.52 -5.42
CA VAL A 272 0.15 17.34 -4.69
C VAL A 272 -1.11 16.80 -5.38
N PHE A 273 -2.02 17.68 -5.79
CA PHE A 273 -3.21 17.30 -6.54
C PHE A 273 -2.87 16.58 -7.86
N VAL A 274 -1.95 17.15 -8.65
CA VAL A 274 -1.51 16.55 -9.93
C VAL A 274 -0.88 15.17 -9.71
N LEU A 275 -0.01 15.02 -8.71
CA LEU A 275 0.64 13.75 -8.41
C LEU A 275 -0.37 12.68 -7.92
N LEU A 276 -1.34 13.06 -7.11
CA LEU A 276 -2.40 12.14 -6.66
C LEU A 276 -3.30 11.71 -7.83
N CYS A 277 -3.72 12.66 -8.68
CA CYS A 277 -4.50 12.34 -9.88
C CYS A 277 -3.71 11.46 -10.86
N LEU A 278 -2.43 11.75 -11.08
CA LEU A 278 -1.56 10.95 -11.92
C LEU A 278 -1.39 9.53 -11.33
N GLY A 279 -1.16 9.42 -10.01
CA GLY A 279 -1.06 8.14 -9.32
C GLY A 279 -2.33 7.31 -9.45
N LEU A 280 -3.49 7.93 -9.27
CA LEU A 280 -4.80 7.28 -9.42
C LEU A 280 -5.03 6.83 -10.87
N ALA A 281 -4.91 7.76 -11.84
CA ALA A 281 -5.13 7.47 -13.25
C ALA A 281 -4.22 6.33 -13.75
N THR A 282 -2.92 6.42 -13.47
CA THR A 282 -1.97 5.40 -13.88
C THR A 282 -2.19 4.05 -13.20
N THR A 283 -2.64 4.04 -11.93
CA THR A 283 -2.99 2.79 -11.23
C THR A 283 -4.24 2.16 -11.84
N MET A 284 -5.28 2.95 -12.12
CA MET A 284 -6.50 2.47 -12.77
C MET A 284 -6.26 1.91 -14.18
N LEU A 285 -5.26 2.42 -14.88
CA LEU A 285 -4.93 1.97 -16.24
C LEU A 285 -3.99 0.75 -16.28
N THR A 286 -3.19 0.53 -15.23
CA THR A 286 -2.20 -0.57 -15.21
C THR A 286 -2.67 -1.79 -14.41
N MET A 287 -3.42 -1.59 -13.32
CA MET A 287 -3.87 -2.70 -12.47
C MET A 287 -4.79 -3.70 -13.18
N PRO A 288 -5.71 -3.29 -14.07
CA PRO A 288 -6.58 -4.25 -14.75
C PRO A 288 -5.83 -5.34 -15.50
N PHE A 289 -4.68 -5.03 -16.11
CA PHE A 289 -3.87 -6.03 -16.81
C PHE A 289 -3.48 -7.19 -15.87
N ARG A 290 -3.05 -6.90 -14.65
CA ARG A 290 -2.65 -7.92 -13.68
C ARG A 290 -3.80 -8.85 -13.30
N PHE A 291 -5.02 -8.32 -13.25
CA PHE A 291 -6.23 -9.10 -12.93
C PHE A 291 -6.79 -9.84 -14.14
N LEU A 292 -6.58 -9.33 -15.36
CA LEU A 292 -6.97 -9.97 -16.62
C LEU A 292 -5.89 -10.91 -17.17
N LEU A 293 -4.79 -11.12 -16.44
CA LEU A 293 -3.71 -12.00 -16.90
C LEU A 293 -4.17 -13.44 -17.19
N PRO A 294 -5.14 -14.06 -16.44
CA PRO A 294 -5.71 -15.36 -16.83
C PRO A 294 -6.27 -15.37 -18.25
N VAL A 295 -6.94 -14.29 -18.69
CA VAL A 295 -7.47 -14.15 -20.06
C VAL A 295 -6.35 -14.27 -21.09
N PHE A 296 -5.23 -13.59 -20.85
CA PHE A 296 -4.07 -13.68 -21.76
C PHE A 296 -3.44 -15.08 -21.78
N VAL A 297 -3.30 -15.69 -20.60
CA VAL A 297 -2.63 -17.01 -20.50
C VAL A 297 -3.47 -18.09 -21.12
N VAL A 298 -4.76 -18.13 -20.89
CA VAL A 298 -5.64 -19.19 -21.38
C VAL A 298 -6.04 -18.96 -22.84
N ASP A 299 -6.60 -17.78 -23.18
CA ASP A 299 -7.21 -17.56 -24.49
C ASP A 299 -6.21 -17.14 -25.57
N ILE A 300 -5.14 -16.41 -25.19
CA ILE A 300 -4.21 -15.84 -26.16
C ILE A 300 -2.93 -16.67 -26.27
N TYR A 301 -2.36 -17.07 -25.12
CA TYR A 301 -1.11 -17.85 -25.14
C TYR A 301 -1.34 -19.36 -25.11
N HIS A 302 -2.56 -19.84 -24.83
CA HIS A 302 -2.93 -21.25 -24.72
C HIS A 302 -2.00 -22.02 -23.78
N LYS A 303 -1.76 -21.46 -22.57
CA LYS A 303 -0.84 -21.98 -21.56
C LYS A 303 -1.54 -22.24 -20.24
N GLY A 304 -0.91 -23.03 -19.40
CA GLY A 304 -1.37 -23.39 -18.06
C GLY A 304 -1.03 -22.38 -16.97
N PRO A 305 -1.39 -22.69 -15.73
CA PRO A 305 -1.17 -21.83 -14.56
C PRO A 305 0.30 -21.56 -14.26
N GLU A 306 1.22 -22.50 -14.61
CA GLU A 306 2.65 -22.34 -14.48
C GLU A 306 3.18 -21.16 -15.31
N ALA A 307 2.64 -20.99 -16.52
CA ALA A 307 2.99 -19.89 -17.40
C ALA A 307 2.52 -18.54 -16.82
N MET A 308 1.33 -18.51 -16.21
CA MET A 308 0.84 -17.32 -15.51
C MET A 308 1.76 -16.96 -14.33
N GLY A 309 2.13 -17.94 -13.52
CA GLY A 309 3.04 -17.75 -12.39
C GLY A 309 4.38 -17.16 -12.83
N LEU A 310 4.94 -17.65 -13.95
CA LEU A 310 6.21 -17.15 -14.50
C LEU A 310 6.09 -15.70 -14.99
N LEU A 311 5.01 -15.35 -15.72
CA LEU A 311 4.76 -13.96 -16.17
C LEU A 311 4.72 -12.99 -15.00
N VAL A 312 3.96 -13.31 -13.94
CA VAL A 312 3.84 -12.44 -12.75
C VAL A 312 5.19 -12.33 -12.03
N SER A 313 5.97 -13.42 -11.97
CA SER A 313 7.29 -13.42 -11.35
C SER A 313 8.29 -12.59 -12.13
N LEU A 314 8.30 -12.64 -13.45
CA LEU A 314 9.15 -11.79 -14.29
C LEU A 314 8.79 -10.30 -14.16
N MET A 315 7.50 -10.00 -14.02
CA MET A 315 7.08 -8.63 -13.68
C MET A 315 7.61 -8.22 -12.30
N GLY A 316 7.62 -9.15 -11.32
CA GLY A 316 8.25 -8.95 -10.01
C GLY A 316 9.76 -8.68 -10.11
N LEU A 317 10.48 -9.40 -10.99
CA LEU A 317 11.89 -9.17 -11.28
C LEU A 317 12.12 -7.76 -11.83
N GLY A 318 11.33 -7.36 -12.82
CA GLY A 318 11.39 -6.00 -13.35
C GLY A 318 11.14 -4.92 -12.28
N THR A 319 10.18 -5.18 -11.38
CA THR A 319 9.91 -4.28 -10.25
C THR A 319 11.09 -4.17 -9.29
N LEU A 320 11.75 -5.29 -8.98
CA LEU A 320 12.95 -5.31 -8.13
C LEU A 320 14.10 -4.53 -8.78
N VAL A 321 14.41 -4.82 -10.04
CA VAL A 321 15.48 -4.14 -10.79
C VAL A 321 15.18 -2.64 -10.90
N GLY A 322 13.94 -2.27 -11.23
CA GLY A 322 13.51 -0.88 -11.36
C GLY A 322 13.61 -0.09 -10.04
N SER A 323 13.22 -0.70 -8.93
CA SER A 323 13.32 -0.06 -7.62
C SER A 323 14.78 0.14 -7.18
N LEU A 324 15.66 -0.81 -7.45
CA LEU A 324 17.10 -0.69 -7.18
C LEU A 324 17.76 0.38 -8.06
N PHE A 325 17.39 0.42 -9.34
CA PHE A 325 17.87 1.43 -10.28
C PHE A 325 17.51 2.84 -9.80
N ILE A 326 16.26 3.09 -9.42
CA ILE A 326 15.81 4.37 -8.91
C ILE A 326 16.49 4.74 -7.60
N ALA A 327 16.66 3.78 -6.69
CA ALA A 327 17.38 4.00 -5.44
C ALA A 327 18.83 4.44 -5.68
N GLY A 328 19.49 3.91 -6.74
CA GLY A 328 20.83 4.27 -7.15
C GLY A 328 20.95 5.67 -7.76
N LEU A 329 19.89 6.17 -8.42
CA LEU A 329 19.88 7.49 -9.05
C LEU A 329 19.76 8.67 -8.07
N GLY A 330 19.39 8.40 -6.81
CA GLY A 330 19.27 9.43 -5.78
C GLY A 330 18.24 10.53 -6.12
N ARG A 331 18.71 11.78 -6.25
CA ARG A 331 17.84 12.94 -6.53
C ARG A 331 17.81 13.36 -8.02
N PHE A 332 18.25 12.52 -8.92
CA PHE A 332 18.36 12.87 -10.32
C PHE A 332 16.99 12.90 -11.02
N HIS A 333 16.51 14.08 -11.44
CA HIS A 333 15.32 14.32 -12.30
C HIS A 333 14.11 13.39 -11.99
N ARG A 334 13.71 13.31 -10.72
CA ARG A 334 12.67 12.38 -10.26
C ARG A 334 11.34 12.51 -10.97
N GLY A 335 10.94 13.75 -11.30
CA GLY A 335 9.69 13.98 -12.02
C GLY A 335 9.76 13.47 -13.46
N LEU A 336 10.90 13.62 -14.15
CA LEU A 336 11.08 13.08 -15.49
C LEU A 336 11.11 11.55 -15.49
N LEU A 337 11.78 10.94 -14.52
CA LEU A 337 11.82 9.48 -14.34
C LEU A 337 10.43 8.88 -14.05
N LEU A 338 9.58 9.59 -13.30
CA LEU A 338 8.19 9.20 -13.08
C LEU A 338 7.40 9.14 -14.39
N ILE A 339 7.54 10.17 -15.21
CA ILE A 339 6.87 10.24 -16.53
C ILE A 339 7.44 9.18 -17.47
N ALA A 340 8.76 9.00 -17.52
CA ALA A 340 9.43 7.97 -18.32
C ALA A 340 8.99 6.57 -17.93
N GLY A 341 8.87 6.27 -16.62
CA GLY A 341 8.33 5.01 -16.12
C GLY A 341 6.87 4.79 -16.54
N SER A 342 6.07 5.85 -16.58
CA SER A 342 4.69 5.80 -17.08
C SER A 342 4.63 5.50 -18.57
N PHE A 343 5.46 6.13 -19.38
CA PHE A 343 5.58 5.80 -20.81
C PHE A 343 6.05 4.37 -21.04
N LEU A 344 7.09 3.94 -20.32
CA LEU A 344 7.61 2.57 -20.43
C LEU A 344 6.53 1.54 -20.12
N THR A 345 5.74 1.76 -19.05
CA THR A 345 4.61 0.90 -18.70
C THR A 345 3.54 0.89 -19.79
N GLY A 346 3.16 2.07 -20.33
CA GLY A 346 2.18 2.18 -21.40
C GLY A 346 2.63 1.48 -22.68
N ILE A 347 3.90 1.66 -23.09
CA ILE A 347 4.48 0.98 -24.25
C ILE A 347 4.51 -0.54 -24.04
N ALA A 348 4.95 -1.00 -22.87
CA ALA A 348 4.98 -2.44 -22.57
C ALA A 348 3.59 -3.07 -22.64
N LEU A 349 2.55 -2.42 -22.07
CA LEU A 349 1.17 -2.88 -22.17
C LEU A 349 0.66 -2.88 -23.62
N LEU A 350 0.99 -1.86 -24.41
CA LEU A 350 0.60 -1.78 -25.81
C LEU A 350 1.25 -2.92 -26.62
N LEU A 351 2.51 -3.18 -26.40
CA LEU A 351 3.21 -4.29 -27.07
C LEU A 351 2.66 -5.66 -26.67
N VAL A 352 2.27 -5.87 -25.40
CA VAL A 352 1.57 -7.09 -24.96
C VAL A 352 0.22 -7.25 -25.67
N SER A 353 -0.50 -6.16 -25.89
CA SER A 353 -1.78 -6.17 -26.62
C SER A 353 -1.61 -6.51 -28.09
N ILE A 354 -0.53 -6.05 -28.73
CA ILE A 354 -0.31 -6.22 -30.18
C ILE A 354 0.32 -7.59 -30.48
N PHE A 355 1.25 -8.07 -29.65
CA PHE A 355 2.01 -9.30 -29.89
C PHE A 355 1.51 -10.47 -29.04
N PRO A 356 0.65 -11.36 -29.60
CA PRO A 356 0.09 -12.51 -28.88
C PRO A 356 1.09 -13.68 -28.78
N VAL A 357 2.35 -13.41 -28.47
CA VAL A 357 3.42 -14.39 -28.39
C VAL A 357 3.96 -14.47 -26.97
N TYR A 358 3.81 -15.65 -26.35
CA TYR A 358 4.21 -15.86 -24.95
C TYR A 358 5.68 -15.53 -24.69
N ALA A 359 6.60 -15.94 -25.60
CA ALA A 359 8.04 -15.66 -25.44
C ALA A 359 8.35 -14.13 -25.42
N ILE A 360 7.63 -13.34 -26.22
CA ILE A 360 7.74 -11.88 -26.22
C ILE A 360 7.17 -11.33 -24.92
N ALA A 361 6.04 -11.86 -24.47
CA ALA A 361 5.40 -11.42 -23.22
C ALA A 361 6.34 -11.60 -22.01
N LEU A 362 7.15 -12.66 -21.94
CA LEU A 362 8.15 -12.85 -20.86
C LEU A 362 9.08 -11.64 -20.74
N GLY A 363 9.63 -11.14 -21.85
CA GLY A 363 10.48 -9.94 -21.86
C GLY A 363 9.70 -8.67 -21.51
N LEU A 364 8.49 -8.52 -22.06
CA LEU A 364 7.62 -7.36 -21.82
C LEU A 364 7.16 -7.27 -20.35
N MET A 365 7.01 -8.41 -19.64
CA MET A 365 6.71 -8.41 -18.21
C MET A 365 7.83 -7.76 -17.38
N VAL A 366 9.09 -8.00 -17.73
CA VAL A 366 10.23 -7.36 -17.06
C VAL A 366 10.19 -5.85 -17.30
N LEU A 367 9.96 -5.40 -18.53
CA LEU A 367 9.84 -3.97 -18.88
C LEU A 367 8.66 -3.31 -18.15
N LEU A 368 7.52 -4.01 -18.10
CA LEU A 368 6.33 -3.55 -17.40
C LEU A 368 6.59 -3.39 -15.90
N GLY A 369 7.25 -4.36 -15.27
CA GLY A 369 7.65 -4.28 -13.88
C GLY A 369 8.60 -3.14 -13.59
N LEU A 370 9.59 -2.91 -14.45
CA LEU A 370 10.59 -1.85 -14.34
C LEU A 370 9.93 -0.46 -14.41
N GLY A 371 9.05 -0.24 -15.38
CA GLY A 371 8.31 1.01 -15.51
C GLY A 371 7.36 1.28 -14.34
N ASP A 372 6.62 0.24 -13.91
CA ASP A 372 5.65 0.34 -12.82
C ASP A 372 6.31 0.62 -11.46
N ALA A 373 7.47 0.00 -11.18
CA ALA A 373 8.26 0.28 -9.97
C ALA A 373 8.68 1.74 -9.90
N GLY A 374 9.25 2.26 -11.01
CA GLY A 374 9.68 3.62 -11.14
C GLY A 374 8.56 4.61 -10.87
N ARG A 375 7.49 4.43 -11.58
CA ARG A 375 6.31 5.25 -11.49
C ARG A 375 5.74 5.29 -10.07
N ARG A 376 5.52 4.13 -9.44
CA ARG A 376 4.90 4.05 -8.10
C ARG A 376 5.81 4.60 -7.01
N ALA A 377 7.08 4.20 -6.99
CA ALA A 377 8.02 4.63 -5.97
C ALA A 377 8.26 6.14 -6.01
N LEU A 378 8.45 6.70 -7.21
CA LEU A 378 8.67 8.13 -7.39
C LEU A 378 7.41 8.94 -7.09
N ASN A 379 6.23 8.50 -7.54
CA ASN A 379 4.98 9.19 -7.23
C ASN A 379 4.76 9.27 -5.71
N GLN A 380 4.94 8.16 -5.01
CA GLN A 380 4.83 8.12 -3.54
C GLN A 380 5.87 9.02 -2.86
N ALA A 381 7.13 8.97 -3.29
CA ALA A 381 8.19 9.79 -2.72
C ALA A 381 7.92 11.29 -2.93
N LEU A 382 7.55 11.70 -4.14
CA LEU A 382 7.25 13.09 -4.47
C LEU A 382 6.03 13.62 -3.72
N VAL A 383 4.96 12.84 -3.60
CA VAL A 383 3.78 13.22 -2.81
C VAL A 383 4.17 13.47 -1.36
N MET A 384 5.02 12.62 -0.76
CA MET A 384 5.46 12.79 0.62
C MET A 384 6.45 13.94 0.80
N GLU A 385 7.34 14.18 -0.17
CA GLU A 385 8.36 15.25 -0.12
C GLU A 385 7.73 16.63 -0.25
N ILE A 386 6.75 16.78 -1.14
CA ILE A 386 6.07 18.06 -1.39
C ILE A 386 5.04 18.39 -0.31
N SER A 387 4.51 17.39 0.38
CA SER A 387 3.51 17.58 1.42
C SER A 387 4.14 18.14 2.70
N GLU A 388 3.52 19.20 3.26
CA GLU A 388 3.89 19.77 4.55
C GLU A 388 3.74 18.72 5.66
N ASP A 389 4.65 18.74 6.65
CA ASP A 389 4.71 17.74 7.73
C ASP A 389 3.37 17.56 8.46
N GLU A 390 2.63 18.65 8.67
CA GLU A 390 1.31 18.64 9.32
C GLU A 390 0.25 17.87 8.51
N TYR A 391 0.31 17.91 7.17
CA TYR A 391 -0.69 17.32 6.28
C TYR A 391 -0.27 15.97 5.71
N ARG A 392 0.98 15.52 5.90
CA ARG A 392 1.49 14.24 5.35
C ARG A 392 0.60 13.04 5.66
N GLY A 393 0.14 12.91 6.90
CA GLY A 393 -0.74 11.81 7.29
C GLY A 393 -2.09 11.82 6.56
N ARG A 394 -2.68 13.03 6.39
CA ARG A 394 -3.95 13.21 5.68
C ARG A 394 -3.81 12.96 4.19
N VAL A 395 -2.73 13.45 3.57
CA VAL A 395 -2.40 13.20 2.15
C VAL A 395 -2.13 11.71 1.92
N TRP A 396 -1.43 11.04 2.85
CA TRP A 396 -1.18 9.60 2.79
C TRP A 396 -2.48 8.79 2.83
N SER A 397 -3.44 9.17 3.67
CA SER A 397 -4.75 8.50 3.72
C SER A 397 -5.47 8.60 2.38
N VAL A 398 -5.47 9.77 1.73
CA VAL A 398 -6.05 9.94 0.39
C VAL A 398 -5.29 9.12 -0.66
N PHE A 399 -3.96 9.05 -0.57
CA PHE A 399 -3.14 8.21 -1.45
C PHE A 399 -3.49 6.72 -1.31
N MET A 400 -3.74 6.25 -0.09
CA MET A 400 -4.16 4.86 0.17
C MET A 400 -5.57 4.56 -0.37
N MET A 401 -6.46 5.54 -0.48
CA MET A 401 -7.78 5.36 -1.10
C MET A 401 -7.69 4.94 -2.57
N ASN A 402 -6.57 5.21 -3.26
CA ASN A 402 -6.35 4.75 -4.65
C ASN A 402 -6.51 3.22 -4.78
N PHE A 403 -6.14 2.46 -3.74
CA PHE A 403 -6.33 1.00 -3.74
C PHE A 403 -7.80 0.60 -3.63
N GLY A 404 -8.60 1.35 -2.88
CA GLY A 404 -10.05 1.12 -2.78
C GLY A 404 -10.82 1.49 -4.05
N LEU A 405 -10.27 2.41 -4.86
CA LEU A 405 -10.87 2.84 -6.13
C LEU A 405 -10.49 1.94 -7.33
N MET A 406 -9.64 0.93 -7.10
CA MET A 406 -9.18 -0.02 -8.13
C MET A 406 -10.33 -0.69 -8.93
N PRO A 407 -11.50 -1.04 -8.36
CA PRO A 407 -12.62 -1.61 -9.11
C PRO A 407 -13.09 -0.73 -10.27
N LEU A 408 -12.95 0.59 -10.16
CA LEU A 408 -13.35 1.53 -11.23
C LEU A 408 -12.49 1.37 -12.50
N GLY A 409 -11.27 0.83 -12.38
CA GLY A 409 -10.45 0.47 -13.53
C GLY A 409 -10.68 -0.98 -13.98
N VAL A 410 -10.77 -1.92 -13.01
CA VAL A 410 -10.82 -3.35 -13.28
C VAL A 410 -12.16 -3.76 -13.92
N LEU A 411 -13.30 -3.29 -13.41
CA LEU A 411 -14.61 -3.69 -13.92
C LEU A 411 -14.86 -3.26 -15.39
N PRO A 412 -14.63 -1.99 -15.79
CA PRO A 412 -14.77 -1.61 -17.19
C PRO A 412 -13.81 -2.39 -18.10
N ALA A 413 -12.57 -2.60 -17.68
CA ALA A 413 -11.60 -3.36 -18.46
C ALA A 413 -12.01 -4.83 -18.63
N ALA A 414 -12.58 -5.44 -17.58
CA ALA A 414 -13.07 -6.81 -17.64
C ALA A 414 -14.31 -6.95 -18.56
N LEU A 415 -15.20 -5.97 -18.54
CA LEU A 415 -16.34 -5.92 -19.47
C LEU A 415 -15.87 -5.76 -20.92
N VAL A 416 -14.92 -4.86 -21.19
CA VAL A 416 -14.35 -4.71 -22.53
C VAL A 416 -13.64 -6.01 -22.96
N ALA A 417 -12.93 -6.68 -22.05
CA ALA A 417 -12.27 -7.95 -22.33
C ALA A 417 -13.27 -9.06 -22.66
N GLU A 418 -14.43 -9.10 -22.01
CA GLU A 418 -15.49 -10.07 -22.25
C GLU A 418 -16.10 -9.92 -23.64
N TYR A 419 -16.42 -8.68 -24.07
CA TYR A 419 -17.12 -8.43 -25.31
C TYR A 419 -16.19 -8.26 -26.53
N PHE A 420 -14.98 -7.72 -26.33
CA PHE A 420 -14.06 -7.35 -27.41
C PHE A 420 -12.72 -8.08 -27.34
N GLY A 421 -12.52 -8.92 -26.32
CA GLY A 421 -11.29 -9.66 -26.09
C GLY A 421 -10.24 -8.91 -25.26
N GLY A 422 -9.37 -9.70 -24.60
CA GLY A 422 -8.36 -9.18 -23.67
C GLY A 422 -7.35 -8.23 -24.32
N GLN A 423 -6.97 -8.48 -25.58
CA GLN A 423 -6.03 -7.64 -26.33
C GLN A 423 -6.58 -6.23 -26.53
N VAL A 424 -7.85 -6.10 -26.97
CA VAL A 424 -8.50 -4.80 -27.16
C VAL A 424 -8.63 -4.05 -25.85
N ALA A 425 -9.05 -4.74 -24.77
CA ALA A 425 -9.15 -4.13 -23.44
C ALA A 425 -7.83 -3.53 -22.98
N ILE A 426 -6.74 -4.28 -23.08
CA ILE A 426 -5.43 -3.80 -22.65
C ILE A 426 -4.86 -2.78 -23.62
N GLY A 427 -5.12 -2.89 -24.92
CA GLY A 427 -4.75 -1.88 -25.93
C GLY A 427 -5.36 -0.50 -25.65
N ILE A 428 -6.64 -0.46 -25.28
CA ILE A 428 -7.33 0.79 -24.88
C ILE A 428 -6.68 1.38 -23.62
N LEU A 429 -6.45 0.56 -22.59
CA LEU A 429 -5.80 1.01 -21.35
C LEU A 429 -4.39 1.53 -21.59
N ALA A 430 -3.62 0.84 -22.44
CA ALA A 430 -2.29 1.25 -22.85
C ALA A 430 -2.30 2.59 -23.61
N GLY A 431 -3.21 2.76 -24.55
CA GLY A 431 -3.40 4.01 -25.28
C GLY A 431 -3.76 5.18 -24.36
N LEU A 432 -4.68 4.97 -23.42
CA LEU A 432 -5.05 5.95 -22.41
C LEU A 432 -3.87 6.27 -21.49
N MET A 433 -3.06 5.27 -21.11
CA MET A 433 -1.87 5.45 -20.30
C MET A 433 -0.82 6.32 -21.00
N LEU A 434 -0.57 6.06 -22.28
CA LEU A 434 0.32 6.86 -23.11
C LEU A 434 -0.19 8.29 -23.27
N LEU A 435 -1.50 8.46 -23.51
CA LEU A 435 -2.15 9.77 -23.59
C LEU A 435 -2.00 10.56 -22.29
N VAL A 436 -2.33 9.96 -21.14
CA VAL A 436 -2.17 10.60 -19.81
C VAL A 436 -0.71 11.00 -19.59
N SER A 437 0.24 10.11 -19.91
CA SER A 437 1.66 10.39 -19.78
C SER A 437 2.12 11.54 -20.68
N ALA A 438 1.63 11.61 -21.93
CA ALA A 438 1.91 12.69 -22.88
C ALA A 438 1.32 14.03 -22.40
N VAL A 439 0.05 14.03 -21.96
CA VAL A 439 -0.60 15.23 -21.42
C VAL A 439 0.18 15.76 -20.22
N VAL A 440 0.55 14.90 -19.28
CA VAL A 440 1.35 15.30 -18.10
C VAL A 440 2.71 15.82 -18.52
N PHE A 441 3.38 15.17 -19.47
CA PHE A 441 4.68 15.63 -20.00
C PHE A 441 4.59 17.02 -20.62
N ILE A 442 3.54 17.32 -21.38
CA ILE A 442 3.36 18.61 -22.05
C ILE A 442 2.94 19.70 -21.07
N THR A 443 1.97 19.40 -20.18
CA THR A 443 1.31 20.42 -19.34
C THR A 443 2.04 20.72 -18.04
N GLN A 444 2.79 19.75 -17.47
CA GLN A 444 3.38 19.86 -16.14
C GLN A 444 4.89 20.17 -16.21
N LYS A 445 5.26 21.38 -16.65
CA LYS A 445 6.66 21.83 -16.72
C LYS A 445 7.39 21.73 -15.37
N GLN A 446 6.71 22.08 -14.27
CA GLN A 446 7.28 22.02 -12.92
C GLN A 446 7.66 20.59 -12.53
N LEU A 447 6.85 19.59 -12.89
CA LEU A 447 7.15 18.18 -12.59
C LEU A 447 8.40 17.71 -13.35
N ARG A 448 8.59 18.12 -14.61
CA ARG A 448 9.78 17.76 -15.41
C ARG A 448 11.09 18.32 -14.85
N GLN A 449 11.02 19.47 -14.19
CA GLN A 449 12.18 20.17 -13.61
C GLN A 449 12.45 19.76 -12.16
N PHE A 450 11.60 18.91 -11.59
CA PHE A 450 11.75 18.48 -10.20
C PHE A 450 12.93 17.52 -10.05
N GLN A 451 13.92 17.95 -9.23
CA GLN A 451 15.16 17.22 -8.95
C GLN A 451 15.04 16.29 -7.77
#